data_62b49526c1cfbc0fe76f17e708b30c53
#
_entry.id   62b49526c1cfbc0fe76f17e708b30c53
#
_cell.length_a   1.000
_cell.length_b   1.000
_cell.length_c   1.000
_cell.angle_alpha   90.00
_cell.angle_beta   90.00
_cell.angle_gamma   90.00
#
_symmetry.space_group_name_H-M   'P 1'
#
loop_
_entity.id
_entity.type
_entity.pdbx_description
1 polymer ?
#
loop_
_entity_poly.entity_id
_entity_poly.type
_entity_poly.pdbx_seq_one_letter_code
_entity_poly.pdbx_strand_id
1 'polypeptide(L)'
;KKKADWLDWLLRIAIVLGIIGTFYFSYSPAKNYVTAKQEEAKIEEVSKKVVENTNDYPDVKEIKKSTNEDVVGWIRVPGTNIDEPILQTADNDYYLNHSLTKEELDVGSIFLDAKANSNYDNNFNFVFGHNTYIDNKFTQLRKFSDPEFNKANKTFYIFTDKHEKITYRIIGQGLIPPVFPLYTEDNVKLTVDNLTEYQKYLKEYTDITQESIEDIHVDSKLAILTTCLNYNNSTG
;
A
#
# COMPACT_ATOMS: atom_id res chain seq x y z
N LYS A 1 44.20 43.64 -15.52
CA LYS A 1 43.94 43.16 -14.11
C LYS A 1 42.46 43.06 -13.79
N LYS A 2 41.57 43.95 -14.28
CA LYS A 2 40.13 43.91 -13.96
C LYS A 2 39.33 42.71 -14.56
N LYS A 3 39.83 42.02 -15.58
CA LYS A 3 39.15 40.88 -16.21
C LYS A 3 39.21 39.57 -15.38
N ALA A 4 40.19 39.44 -14.50
CA ALA A 4 40.34 38.26 -13.64
C ALA A 4 39.34 38.26 -12.45
N ASP A 5 38.99 39.44 -11.92
CA ASP A 5 38.19 39.56 -10.70
C ASP A 5 36.72 39.13 -10.90
N TRP A 6 36.12 39.38 -12.08
CA TRP A 6 34.73 38.96 -12.33
C TRP A 6 34.58 37.46 -12.58
N LEU A 7 35.62 36.84 -13.19
CA LEU A 7 35.64 35.38 -13.39
C LEU A 7 35.75 34.64 -12.03
N ASP A 8 36.62 35.15 -11.15
CA ASP A 8 36.80 34.63 -9.80
C ASP A 8 35.50 34.75 -8.98
N TRP A 9 34.80 35.89 -9.11
CA TRP A 9 33.49 36.10 -8.48
C TRP A 9 32.43 35.15 -9.02
N LEU A 10 32.34 34.92 -10.34
CA LEU A 10 31.43 33.95 -10.93
C LEU A 10 31.74 32.51 -10.48
N LEU A 11 33.01 32.15 -10.37
CA LEU A 11 33.45 30.85 -9.91
C LEU A 11 33.00 30.60 -8.45
N ARG A 12 33.14 31.60 -7.60
CA ARG A 12 32.69 31.53 -6.21
C ARG A 12 31.18 31.36 -6.11
N ILE A 13 30.40 32.08 -6.92
CA ILE A 13 28.94 31.88 -6.99
C ILE A 13 28.61 30.48 -7.46
N ALA A 14 29.25 29.97 -8.50
CA ALA A 14 29.00 28.63 -9.00
C ALA A 14 29.31 27.54 -7.94
N ILE A 15 30.41 27.72 -7.17
CA ILE A 15 30.72 26.83 -6.05
C ILE A 15 29.66 26.89 -4.95
N VAL A 16 29.22 28.08 -4.56
CA VAL A 16 28.17 28.25 -3.53
C VAL A 16 26.85 27.62 -3.99
N LEU A 17 26.45 27.89 -5.24
CA LEU A 17 25.25 27.27 -5.81
C LEU A 17 25.37 25.74 -5.91
N GLY A 18 26.56 25.22 -6.25
CA GLY A 18 26.85 23.80 -6.25
C GLY A 18 26.73 23.17 -4.86
N ILE A 19 27.27 23.84 -3.84
CA ILE A 19 27.17 23.39 -2.42
C ILE A 19 25.70 23.42 -1.96
N ILE A 20 24.95 24.49 -2.26
CA ILE A 20 23.51 24.60 -1.95
C ILE A 20 22.74 23.49 -2.67
N GLY A 21 23.01 23.28 -3.94
CA GLY A 21 22.40 22.22 -4.74
C GLY A 21 22.67 20.82 -4.17
N THR A 22 23.93 20.50 -3.86
CA THR A 22 24.28 19.21 -3.24
C THR A 22 23.64 19.04 -1.86
N PHE A 23 23.59 20.10 -1.05
CA PHE A 23 22.93 20.05 0.25
C PHE A 23 21.41 19.84 0.11
N TYR A 24 20.76 20.53 -0.80
CA TYR A 24 19.35 20.37 -1.09
C TYR A 24 19.00 18.97 -1.58
N PHE A 25 19.78 18.44 -2.56
CA PHE A 25 19.62 17.09 -3.09
C PHE A 25 19.88 15.98 -2.06
N SER A 26 20.77 16.20 -1.11
CA SER A 26 21.06 15.22 -0.04
C SER A 26 20.08 15.31 1.12
N TYR A 27 19.55 16.50 1.38
CA TYR A 27 18.64 16.75 2.52
C TYR A 27 17.26 16.17 2.29
N SER A 28 16.71 16.29 1.07
CA SER A 28 15.34 15.83 0.77
C SER A 28 15.16 14.32 0.97
N PRO A 29 15.98 13.42 0.41
CA PRO A 29 15.86 11.99 0.66
C PRO A 29 16.05 11.59 2.13
N ALA A 30 16.99 12.25 2.83
CA ALA A 30 17.23 11.97 4.24
C ALA A 30 16.02 12.39 5.10
N LYS A 31 15.42 13.54 4.81
CA LYS A 31 14.18 13.99 5.48
C LYS A 31 13.06 12.99 5.26
N ASN A 32 12.81 12.59 4.02
CA ASN A 32 11.74 11.66 3.67
C ASN A 32 11.92 10.31 4.37
N TYR A 33 13.15 9.80 4.42
CA TYR A 33 13.48 8.58 5.16
C TYR A 33 13.15 8.70 6.66
N VAL A 34 13.56 9.81 7.30
CA VAL A 34 13.29 10.05 8.72
C VAL A 34 11.80 10.17 8.99
N THR A 35 11.06 10.92 8.14
CA THR A 35 9.62 11.08 8.29
C THR A 35 8.89 9.74 8.13
N ALA A 36 9.28 8.93 7.15
CA ALA A 36 8.69 7.60 6.94
C ALA A 36 8.95 6.66 8.13
N LYS A 37 10.15 6.70 8.72
CA LYS A 37 10.47 5.92 9.93
C LYS A 37 9.72 6.41 11.17
N GLN A 38 9.49 7.71 11.30
CA GLN A 38 8.65 8.25 12.37
C GLN A 38 7.20 7.80 12.25
N GLU A 39 6.68 7.72 11.02
CA GLU A 39 5.32 7.21 10.78
C GLU A 39 5.21 5.73 11.14
N GLU A 40 6.18 4.90 10.75
CA GLU A 40 6.22 3.50 11.20
C GLU A 40 6.16 3.38 12.72
N ALA A 41 6.92 4.20 13.43
CA ALA A 41 6.91 4.21 14.89
C ALA A 41 5.54 4.64 15.46
N LYS A 42 4.86 5.62 14.84
CA LYS A 42 3.50 6.02 15.22
C LYS A 42 2.51 4.87 15.01
N ILE A 43 2.57 4.20 13.86
CA ILE A 43 1.70 3.04 13.55
C ILE A 43 1.95 1.91 14.57
N GLU A 44 3.20 1.62 14.89
CA GLU A 44 3.56 0.62 15.89
C GLU A 44 3.05 0.99 17.30
N GLU A 45 3.13 2.27 17.69
CA GLU A 45 2.57 2.76 18.96
C GLU A 45 1.04 2.60 18.99
N VAL A 46 0.35 2.97 17.90
CA VAL A 46 -1.10 2.77 17.76
C VAL A 46 -1.44 1.29 17.85
N SER A 47 -0.72 0.43 17.14
CA SER A 47 -0.91 -1.02 17.17
C SER A 47 -0.76 -1.59 18.58
N LYS A 48 0.29 -1.22 19.31
CA LYS A 48 0.52 -1.67 20.70
C LYS A 48 -0.59 -1.25 21.65
N LYS A 49 -0.99 0.03 21.65
CA LYS A 49 -2.06 0.54 22.50
C LYS A 49 -3.38 -0.19 22.32
N VAL A 50 -3.65 -0.62 21.10
CA VAL A 50 -4.89 -1.25 20.71
C VAL A 50 -4.88 -2.74 21.02
N VAL A 51 -3.75 -3.42 20.82
CA VAL A 51 -3.58 -4.86 21.13
C VAL A 51 -3.61 -5.13 22.63
N GLU A 52 -3.05 -4.24 23.47
CA GLU A 52 -3.10 -4.38 24.94
C GLU A 52 -4.53 -4.46 25.49
N ASN A 53 -5.51 -3.90 24.78
CA ASN A 53 -6.90 -3.87 25.23
C ASN A 53 -7.80 -4.98 24.64
N THR A 54 -7.36 -5.77 23.63
CA THR A 54 -8.29 -6.57 22.81
C THR A 54 -7.84 -7.98 22.46
N ASN A 55 -7.01 -8.66 23.25
CA ASN A 55 -6.61 -10.05 22.97
C ASN A 55 -6.12 -10.28 21.52
N ASP A 56 -5.13 -9.53 21.07
CA ASP A 56 -4.49 -9.63 19.74
C ASP A 56 -5.34 -9.10 18.54
N TYR A 57 -6.43 -8.43 18.80
CA TYR A 57 -7.28 -7.77 17.79
C TYR A 57 -7.07 -6.25 17.80
N PRO A 58 -6.72 -5.60 16.68
CA PRO A 58 -6.71 -4.15 16.60
C PRO A 58 -8.14 -3.61 16.73
N ASP A 59 -8.36 -2.68 17.67
CA ASP A 59 -9.64 -1.99 17.82
C ASP A 59 -9.76 -0.87 16.76
N VAL A 60 -10.15 -1.27 15.55
CA VAL A 60 -10.29 -0.38 14.39
C VAL A 60 -11.24 0.78 14.70
N LYS A 61 -12.29 0.54 15.48
CA LYS A 61 -13.27 1.58 15.86
C LYS A 61 -12.64 2.64 16.77
N GLU A 62 -11.80 2.23 17.72
CA GLU A 62 -11.11 3.17 18.59
C GLU A 62 -10.02 3.92 17.83
N ILE A 63 -9.28 3.27 16.92
CA ILE A 63 -8.30 3.93 16.05
C ILE A 63 -8.99 5.00 15.19
N LYS A 64 -10.10 4.64 14.56
CA LYS A 64 -10.92 5.55 13.76
C LYS A 64 -11.32 6.80 14.54
N LYS A 65 -11.76 6.60 15.78
CA LYS A 65 -12.23 7.70 16.65
C LYS A 65 -11.11 8.57 17.19
N SER A 66 -9.99 7.94 17.60
CA SER A 66 -8.92 8.62 18.32
C SER A 66 -7.81 9.18 17.43
N THR A 67 -7.66 8.63 16.22
CA THR A 67 -6.51 8.95 15.34
C THR A 67 -6.95 9.57 14.02
N ASN A 68 -7.79 8.84 13.25
CA ASN A 68 -8.20 9.30 11.93
C ASN A 68 -9.54 8.66 11.53
N GLU A 69 -10.55 9.47 11.26
CA GLU A 69 -11.89 9.06 10.84
C GLU A 69 -11.93 8.29 9.51
N ASP A 70 -10.90 8.42 8.68
CA ASP A 70 -10.78 7.74 7.38
C ASP A 70 -10.34 6.27 7.53
N VAL A 71 -10.03 5.81 8.75
CA VAL A 71 -9.69 4.40 9.00
C VAL A 71 -10.94 3.53 8.78
N VAL A 72 -10.84 2.60 7.84
CA VAL A 72 -11.91 1.65 7.49
C VAL A 72 -11.56 0.20 7.77
N GLY A 73 -10.31 -0.07 8.17
CA GLY A 73 -9.85 -1.40 8.50
C GLY A 73 -8.40 -1.41 9.00
N TRP A 74 -7.94 -2.61 9.28
CA TRP A 74 -6.55 -2.90 9.64
C TRP A 74 -6.12 -4.16 8.90
N ILE A 75 -5.03 -4.13 8.15
CA ILE A 75 -4.48 -5.28 7.44
C ILE A 75 -3.31 -5.88 8.20
N ARG A 76 -3.29 -7.21 8.29
CA ARG A 76 -2.14 -7.98 8.80
C ARG A 76 -1.81 -9.10 7.83
N VAL A 77 -0.55 -9.12 7.35
CA VAL A 77 -0.04 -10.15 6.44
C VAL A 77 1.08 -10.91 7.15
N PRO A 78 0.82 -12.13 7.64
CA PRO A 78 1.82 -12.94 8.35
C PRO A 78 3.10 -13.15 7.55
N GLY A 79 4.24 -13.16 8.23
CA GLY A 79 5.56 -13.31 7.60
C GLY A 79 6.11 -12.02 6.97
N THR A 80 5.34 -10.94 7.01
CA THR A 80 5.74 -9.62 6.53
C THR A 80 5.68 -8.59 7.65
N ASN A 81 6.09 -7.35 7.35
CA ASN A 81 5.92 -6.20 8.26
C ASN A 81 4.59 -5.45 8.01
N ILE A 82 3.71 -6.01 7.17
CA ILE A 82 2.40 -5.40 6.90
C ILE A 82 1.47 -5.69 8.07
N ASP A 83 1.34 -4.72 8.96
CA ASP A 83 0.45 -4.72 10.12
C ASP A 83 0.03 -3.27 10.38
N GLU A 84 -0.91 -2.75 9.56
CA GLU A 84 -1.16 -1.32 9.41
C GLU A 84 -2.66 -1.02 9.20
N PRO A 85 -3.11 0.23 9.51
CA PRO A 85 -4.45 0.67 9.19
C PRO A 85 -4.68 0.75 7.68
N ILE A 86 -5.92 0.48 7.25
CA ILE A 86 -6.43 0.75 5.91
C ILE A 86 -7.28 2.00 5.98
N LEU A 87 -6.96 2.98 5.14
CA LEU A 87 -7.63 4.26 5.06
C LEU A 87 -8.55 4.32 3.83
N GLN A 88 -9.51 5.23 3.80
CA GLN A 88 -10.35 5.45 2.63
C GLN A 88 -10.84 6.90 2.58
N THR A 89 -10.73 7.54 1.42
CA THR A 89 -11.30 8.86 1.12
C THR A 89 -12.23 8.82 -0.08
N ALA A 90 -12.68 9.97 -0.53
CA ALA A 90 -13.53 10.11 -1.72
C ALA A 90 -12.76 9.90 -3.05
N ASP A 91 -11.43 9.82 -3.01
CA ASP A 91 -10.55 9.60 -4.16
C ASP A 91 -9.44 8.60 -3.84
N ASN A 92 -8.69 8.19 -4.87
CA ASN A 92 -7.56 7.26 -4.75
C ASN A 92 -6.18 7.97 -4.78
N ASP A 93 -6.16 9.30 -4.67
CA ASP A 93 -4.94 10.11 -4.80
C ASP A 93 -4.41 10.57 -3.44
N TYR A 94 -5.30 10.91 -2.50
CA TYR A 94 -4.93 11.53 -1.23
C TYR A 94 -3.92 10.70 -0.43
N TYR A 95 -4.20 9.41 -0.20
CA TYR A 95 -3.32 8.54 0.59
C TYR A 95 -2.12 7.97 -0.18
N LEU A 96 -1.93 8.35 -1.44
CA LEU A 96 -0.66 8.10 -2.13
C LEU A 96 0.50 8.87 -1.49
N ASN A 97 0.24 10.04 -0.90
CA ASN A 97 1.27 10.90 -0.32
C ASN A 97 0.87 11.53 1.03
N HIS A 98 -0.04 10.89 1.77
CA HIS A 98 -0.39 11.30 3.12
C HIS A 98 -0.33 10.14 4.12
N SER A 99 0.05 10.48 5.36
CA SER A 99 0.17 9.55 6.48
C SER A 99 -1.18 9.25 7.15
N LEU A 100 -1.16 8.33 8.12
CA LEU A 100 -2.29 8.09 9.04
C LEU A 100 -2.75 9.37 9.75
N THR A 101 -1.84 10.29 10.04
CA THR A 101 -2.15 11.58 10.70
C THR A 101 -2.43 12.72 9.72
N LYS A 102 -2.65 12.42 8.44
CA LYS A 102 -2.94 13.39 7.36
C LYS A 102 -1.80 14.37 7.06
N GLU A 103 -0.57 14.04 7.48
CA GLU A 103 0.64 14.79 7.13
C GLU A 103 1.18 14.33 5.77
N GLU A 104 1.84 15.22 5.02
CA GLU A 104 2.52 14.83 3.77
C GLU A 104 3.59 13.78 4.04
N LEU A 105 3.54 12.68 3.29
CA LEU A 105 4.42 11.54 3.43
C LEU A 105 4.61 10.83 2.07
N ASP A 106 5.79 10.90 1.48
CA ASP A 106 6.09 10.34 0.15
C ASP A 106 5.79 8.84 0.02
N VAL A 107 5.89 8.09 1.12
CA VAL A 107 5.58 6.66 1.13
C VAL A 107 4.09 6.37 1.34
N GLY A 108 3.28 7.40 1.53
CA GLY A 108 1.84 7.30 1.68
C GLY A 108 1.36 6.32 2.75
N SER A 109 0.12 5.90 2.61
CA SER A 109 -0.54 4.93 3.48
C SER A 109 -1.12 3.77 2.67
N ILE A 110 -1.56 2.72 3.35
CA ILE A 110 -2.38 1.66 2.74
C ILE A 110 -3.83 2.15 2.72
N PHE A 111 -4.49 2.06 1.57
CA PHE A 111 -5.86 2.54 1.43
C PHE A 111 -6.73 1.64 0.55
N LEU A 112 -8.01 1.63 0.86
CA LEU A 112 -9.06 0.95 0.10
C LEU A 112 -9.52 1.85 -1.05
N ASP A 113 -9.83 1.26 -2.20
CA ASP A 113 -10.42 1.96 -3.34
C ASP A 113 -11.61 2.84 -2.89
N ALA A 114 -11.61 4.09 -3.33
CA ALA A 114 -12.64 5.09 -3.01
C ALA A 114 -14.07 4.63 -3.31
N LYS A 115 -14.25 3.77 -4.31
CA LYS A 115 -15.54 3.23 -4.74
C LYS A 115 -15.91 1.91 -4.05
N ALA A 116 -14.99 1.31 -3.31
CA ALA A 116 -15.26 0.07 -2.59
C ALA A 116 -16.11 0.34 -1.34
N ASN A 117 -16.91 -0.66 -0.97
CA ASN A 117 -17.63 -0.62 0.29
C ASN A 117 -16.64 -0.86 1.45
N SER A 118 -16.63 0.01 2.43
CA SER A 118 -15.78 -0.10 3.63
C SER A 118 -16.03 -1.36 4.48
N ASN A 119 -17.10 -2.10 4.21
CA ASN A 119 -17.37 -3.41 4.81
C ASN A 119 -16.66 -4.58 4.08
N TYR A 120 -15.92 -4.31 3.00
CA TYR A 120 -15.24 -5.34 2.18
C TYR A 120 -16.20 -6.38 1.58
N ASP A 121 -17.45 -6.03 1.32
CA ASP A 121 -18.48 -6.93 0.81
C ASP A 121 -18.65 -6.91 -0.72
N ASN A 122 -17.86 -6.12 -1.44
CA ASN A 122 -17.76 -6.18 -2.89
C ASN A 122 -17.13 -7.52 -3.33
N ASN A 123 -17.45 -7.97 -4.54
CA ASN A 123 -16.74 -9.12 -5.12
C ASN A 123 -15.24 -8.83 -5.28
N PHE A 124 -14.88 -7.60 -5.66
CA PHE A 124 -13.50 -7.15 -5.76
C PHE A 124 -13.27 -5.94 -4.86
N ASN A 125 -12.33 -6.06 -3.92
CA ASN A 125 -11.92 -5.01 -3.00
C ASN A 125 -10.45 -4.70 -3.27
N PHE A 126 -10.17 -3.62 -3.99
CA PHE A 126 -8.80 -3.19 -4.25
C PHE A 126 -8.25 -2.44 -3.06
N VAL A 127 -7.09 -2.89 -2.58
CA VAL A 127 -6.33 -2.23 -1.51
C VAL A 127 -4.99 -1.83 -2.09
N PHE A 128 -4.68 -0.55 -2.02
CA PHE A 128 -3.47 0.03 -2.58
C PHE A 128 -2.43 0.30 -1.50
N GLY A 129 -1.18 0.20 -1.86
CA GLY A 129 -0.05 0.55 -1.01
C GLY A 129 1.22 0.67 -1.83
N HIS A 130 2.08 1.62 -1.50
CA HIS A 130 3.30 1.84 -2.25
C HIS A 130 4.31 0.69 -2.15
N ASN A 131 5.09 0.53 -3.22
CA ASN A 131 6.39 -0.14 -3.18
C ASN A 131 7.44 0.91 -2.84
N THR A 132 7.99 0.88 -1.65
CA THR A 132 8.83 1.94 -1.08
C THR A 132 10.30 1.56 -0.99
N TYR A 133 11.15 2.57 -0.79
CA TYR A 133 12.60 2.38 -0.62
C TYR A 133 13.00 1.93 0.80
N ILE A 134 12.08 1.96 1.77
CA ILE A 134 12.34 1.58 3.17
C ILE A 134 11.78 0.21 3.55
N ASP A 135 11.41 -0.59 2.57
CA ASP A 135 10.92 -1.97 2.73
C ASP A 135 9.69 -2.09 3.65
N ASN A 136 8.78 -1.13 3.57
CA ASN A 136 7.50 -1.12 4.26
C ASN A 136 6.31 -1.12 3.27
N LYS A 137 5.11 -0.90 3.75
CA LYS A 137 3.89 -0.92 2.95
C LYS A 137 3.82 -2.20 2.11
N PHE A 138 3.39 -2.14 0.87
CA PHE A 138 3.25 -3.30 0.00
C PHE A 138 4.55 -3.75 -0.70
N THR A 139 5.69 -3.10 -0.41
CA THR A 139 7.01 -3.61 -0.81
C THR A 139 7.23 -5.05 -0.34
N GLN A 140 6.71 -5.40 0.82
CA GLN A 140 6.84 -6.73 1.41
C GLN A 140 6.07 -7.83 0.64
N LEU A 141 5.08 -7.46 -0.21
CA LEU A 141 4.33 -8.44 -1.01
C LEU A 141 5.21 -9.20 -2.00
N ARG A 142 6.36 -8.64 -2.39
CA ARG A 142 7.36 -9.33 -3.23
C ARG A 142 7.87 -10.66 -2.63
N LYS A 143 7.79 -10.83 -1.31
CA LYS A 143 8.18 -12.09 -0.65
C LYS A 143 7.36 -13.28 -1.13
N PHE A 144 6.12 -13.04 -1.57
CA PHE A 144 5.24 -14.09 -2.09
C PHE A 144 5.68 -14.64 -3.45
N SER A 145 6.68 -14.00 -4.12
CA SER A 145 7.33 -14.57 -5.31
C SER A 145 8.24 -15.76 -4.97
N ASP A 146 8.62 -15.92 -3.71
CA ASP A 146 9.33 -17.11 -3.22
C ASP A 146 8.31 -18.24 -2.96
N PRO A 147 8.41 -19.39 -3.63
CA PRO A 147 7.47 -20.49 -3.46
C PRO A 147 7.41 -21.05 -2.04
N GLU A 148 8.55 -21.10 -1.32
CA GLU A 148 8.58 -21.60 0.06
C GLU A 148 7.92 -20.60 1.01
N PHE A 149 8.17 -19.31 0.84
CA PHE A 149 7.49 -18.27 1.61
C PHE A 149 5.98 -18.28 1.35
N ASN A 150 5.55 -18.38 0.09
CA ASN A 150 4.15 -18.47 -0.29
C ASN A 150 3.47 -19.70 0.32
N LYS A 151 4.14 -20.86 0.26
CA LYS A 151 3.64 -22.10 0.86
C LYS A 151 3.45 -22.02 2.38
N ALA A 152 4.34 -21.29 3.07
CA ALA A 152 4.28 -21.09 4.52
C ALA A 152 3.21 -20.07 4.94
N ASN A 153 2.90 -19.08 4.09
CA ASN A 153 2.03 -17.93 4.41
C ASN A 153 0.79 -17.92 3.50
N LYS A 154 -0.23 -18.70 3.85
CA LYS A 154 -1.42 -18.95 3.02
C LYS A 154 -2.54 -17.95 3.21
N THR A 155 -2.49 -17.12 4.23
CA THR A 155 -3.61 -16.25 4.61
C THR A 155 -3.12 -14.86 5.03
N PHE A 156 -4.01 -13.89 4.86
CA PHE A 156 -3.88 -12.59 5.51
C PHE A 156 -5.23 -12.18 6.12
N TYR A 157 -5.22 -11.15 6.91
CA TYR A 157 -6.38 -10.73 7.69
C TYR A 157 -6.70 -9.26 7.46
N ILE A 158 -8.00 -8.95 7.40
CA ILE A 158 -8.51 -7.58 7.53
C ILE A 158 -9.43 -7.55 8.75
N PHE A 159 -9.16 -6.63 9.67
CA PHE A 159 -10.00 -6.34 10.83
C PHE A 159 -10.85 -5.12 10.52
N THR A 160 -12.13 -5.15 10.89
CA THR A 160 -13.08 -4.08 10.61
C THR A 160 -13.49 -3.31 11.87
N ASP A 161 -14.14 -2.17 11.71
CA ASP A 161 -14.70 -1.38 12.82
C ASP A 161 -15.90 -2.04 13.52
N LYS A 162 -16.39 -3.16 12.98
CA LYS A 162 -17.40 -4.02 13.60
C LYS A 162 -16.82 -5.13 14.49
N HIS A 163 -15.52 -5.08 14.77
CA HIS A 163 -14.76 -6.12 15.47
C HIS A 163 -14.80 -7.49 14.77
N GLU A 164 -14.90 -7.48 13.44
CA GLU A 164 -14.84 -8.67 12.61
C GLU A 164 -13.42 -8.88 12.10
N LYS A 165 -12.97 -10.15 12.09
CA LYS A 165 -11.74 -10.59 11.43
C LYS A 165 -12.12 -11.32 10.15
N ILE A 166 -11.88 -10.67 9.02
CA ILE A 166 -12.02 -11.31 7.71
C ILE A 166 -10.72 -12.04 7.40
N THR A 167 -10.80 -13.34 7.18
CA THR A 167 -9.65 -14.17 6.78
C THR A 167 -9.69 -14.39 5.28
N TYR A 168 -8.68 -13.89 4.59
CA TYR A 168 -8.49 -14.12 3.17
C TYR A 168 -7.47 -15.23 2.93
N ARG A 169 -7.79 -16.17 2.05
CA ARG A 169 -6.85 -17.14 1.53
C ARG A 169 -6.13 -16.55 0.32
N ILE A 170 -4.81 -16.61 0.30
CA ILE A 170 -4.02 -16.15 -0.83
C ILE A 170 -4.15 -17.18 -1.95
N ILE A 171 -4.68 -16.76 -3.08
CA ILE A 171 -4.87 -17.61 -4.27
C ILE A 171 -3.81 -17.38 -5.32
N GLY A 172 -3.11 -16.26 -5.29
CA GLY A 172 -2.05 -16.01 -6.22
C GLY A 172 -1.37 -14.66 -6.07
N GLN A 173 -0.26 -14.55 -6.75
CA GLN A 173 0.47 -13.31 -6.99
C GLN A 173 0.82 -13.25 -8.48
N GLY A 174 0.83 -12.06 -9.04
CA GLY A 174 1.21 -11.87 -10.44
C GLY A 174 1.40 -10.42 -10.80
N LEU A 175 1.77 -10.20 -12.06
CA LEU A 175 1.94 -8.87 -12.64
C LEU A 175 0.70 -8.53 -13.45
N ILE A 176 0.05 -7.42 -13.09
CA ILE A 176 -1.11 -6.91 -13.82
C ILE A 176 -0.71 -5.75 -14.74
N PRO A 177 -1.32 -5.62 -15.92
CA PRO A 177 -1.09 -4.48 -16.81
C PRO A 177 -1.66 -3.19 -16.19
N PRO A 178 -1.20 -1.99 -16.64
CA PRO A 178 -1.73 -0.71 -16.18
C PRO A 178 -3.25 -0.57 -16.35
N VAL A 179 -3.81 -1.20 -17.37
CA VAL A 179 -5.26 -1.33 -17.57
C VAL A 179 -5.64 -2.77 -17.26
N PHE A 180 -6.10 -2.98 -16.02
CA PHE A 180 -6.50 -4.31 -15.57
C PHE A 180 -8.02 -4.49 -15.71
N PRO A 181 -8.49 -5.53 -16.40
CA PRO A 181 -9.92 -5.69 -16.69
C PRO A 181 -10.83 -5.78 -15.48
N LEU A 182 -10.30 -6.23 -14.34
CA LEU A 182 -11.06 -6.31 -13.09
C LEU A 182 -11.16 -4.96 -12.36
N TYR A 183 -10.30 -4.00 -12.68
CA TYR A 183 -10.36 -2.65 -12.16
C TYR A 183 -11.13 -1.77 -13.14
N THR A 184 -12.42 -1.69 -12.95
CA THR A 184 -13.30 -0.81 -13.74
C THR A 184 -13.78 0.35 -12.87
N GLU A 185 -14.27 1.41 -13.51
CA GLU A 185 -14.85 2.55 -12.80
C GLU A 185 -16.09 2.18 -11.96
N ASP A 186 -16.79 1.10 -12.36
CA ASP A 186 -17.93 0.55 -11.64
C ASP A 186 -17.50 -0.73 -10.91
N ASN A 187 -17.90 -0.85 -9.64
CA ASN A 187 -17.65 -2.07 -8.86
C ASN A 187 -18.16 -3.30 -9.59
N VAL A 188 -17.24 -4.11 -10.10
CA VAL A 188 -17.58 -5.32 -10.85
C VAL A 188 -18.29 -6.30 -9.91
N LYS A 189 -19.47 -6.75 -10.34
CA LYS A 189 -20.16 -7.88 -9.72
C LYS A 189 -19.89 -9.15 -10.47
N LEU A 190 -19.52 -10.20 -9.74
CA LEU A 190 -19.49 -11.54 -10.31
C LEU A 190 -20.92 -12.03 -10.57
N THR A 191 -21.14 -12.53 -11.76
CA THR A 191 -22.39 -13.15 -12.19
C THR A 191 -22.08 -14.49 -12.84
N VAL A 192 -23.07 -15.33 -13.03
CA VAL A 192 -22.90 -16.62 -13.74
C VAL A 192 -22.34 -16.40 -15.14
N ASP A 193 -22.75 -15.31 -15.81
CA ASP A 193 -22.37 -15.03 -17.20
C ASP A 193 -20.90 -14.58 -17.33
N ASN A 194 -20.34 -13.86 -16.34
CA ASN A 194 -18.98 -13.31 -16.40
C ASN A 194 -17.94 -14.07 -15.57
N LEU A 195 -18.36 -14.99 -14.70
CA LEU A 195 -17.47 -15.69 -13.76
C LEU A 195 -16.29 -16.38 -14.47
N THR A 196 -16.59 -17.11 -15.57
CA THR A 196 -15.55 -17.83 -16.32
C THR A 196 -14.51 -16.89 -16.93
N GLU A 197 -14.94 -15.72 -17.40
CA GLU A 197 -14.05 -14.70 -17.94
C GLU A 197 -13.12 -14.15 -16.85
N TYR A 198 -13.65 -13.81 -15.68
CA TYR A 198 -12.85 -13.32 -14.56
C TYR A 198 -11.91 -14.38 -13.98
N GLN A 199 -12.33 -15.64 -13.90
CA GLN A 199 -11.44 -16.74 -13.54
C GLN A 199 -10.28 -16.88 -14.55
N LYS A 200 -10.55 -16.71 -15.84
CA LYS A 200 -9.53 -16.71 -16.90
C LYS A 200 -8.55 -15.57 -16.73
N TYR A 201 -9.02 -14.34 -16.47
CA TYR A 201 -8.13 -13.21 -16.20
C TYR A 201 -7.25 -13.44 -14.96
N LEU A 202 -7.82 -13.93 -13.87
CA LEU A 202 -7.05 -14.24 -12.66
C LEU A 202 -5.96 -15.28 -12.96
N LYS A 203 -6.24 -16.32 -13.74
CA LYS A 203 -5.24 -17.30 -14.16
C LYS A 203 -4.15 -16.71 -15.05
N GLU A 204 -4.52 -15.85 -15.98
CA GLU A 204 -3.58 -15.23 -16.92
C GLU A 204 -2.54 -14.36 -16.19
N TYR A 205 -2.96 -13.64 -15.14
CA TYR A 205 -2.10 -12.71 -14.39
C TYR A 205 -1.62 -13.25 -13.03
N THR A 206 -1.78 -14.56 -12.79
CA THR A 206 -1.34 -15.19 -11.54
C THR A 206 -0.20 -16.17 -11.83
N ASP A 207 0.98 -15.89 -11.27
CA ASP A 207 2.18 -16.73 -11.45
C ASP A 207 2.24 -17.88 -10.44
N ILE A 208 1.55 -17.75 -9.29
CA ILE A 208 1.67 -18.65 -8.15
C ILE A 208 0.27 -19.06 -7.68
N THR A 209 0.12 -20.36 -7.36
CA THR A 209 -1.07 -20.92 -6.69
C THR A 209 -2.38 -20.72 -7.46
N GLN A 210 -2.51 -21.39 -8.59
CA GLN A 210 -3.75 -21.35 -9.39
C GLN A 210 -4.81 -22.37 -8.93
N GLU A 211 -4.49 -23.21 -7.95
CA GLU A 211 -5.34 -24.33 -7.53
C GLU A 211 -6.71 -23.92 -6.98
N SER A 212 -6.81 -22.68 -6.46
CA SER A 212 -8.03 -22.19 -5.84
C SER A 212 -8.82 -21.21 -6.71
N ILE A 213 -8.40 -20.94 -7.94
CA ILE A 213 -9.12 -20.00 -8.82
C ILE A 213 -10.47 -20.56 -9.25
N GLU A 214 -10.55 -21.86 -9.43
CA GLU A 214 -11.81 -22.57 -9.75
C GLU A 214 -12.82 -22.53 -8.61
N ASP A 215 -12.39 -22.32 -7.36
CA ASP A 215 -13.25 -22.21 -6.18
C ASP A 215 -13.94 -20.82 -6.09
N ILE A 216 -13.58 -19.88 -6.96
CA ILE A 216 -14.21 -18.55 -7.00
C ILE A 216 -15.62 -18.70 -7.64
N HIS A 217 -16.62 -18.19 -6.94
CA HIS A 217 -18.01 -18.17 -7.36
C HIS A 217 -18.62 -16.77 -7.21
N VAL A 218 -19.85 -16.60 -7.65
CA VAL A 218 -20.54 -15.30 -7.72
C VAL A 218 -20.62 -14.57 -6.38
N ASP A 219 -20.64 -15.31 -5.27
CA ASP A 219 -20.67 -14.72 -3.92
C ASP A 219 -19.27 -14.54 -3.30
N SER A 220 -18.20 -14.90 -4.03
CA SER A 220 -16.82 -14.77 -3.55
C SER A 220 -16.46 -13.31 -3.34
N LYS A 221 -15.73 -13.05 -2.26
CA LYS A 221 -15.17 -11.75 -1.90
C LYS A 221 -13.65 -11.83 -2.04
N LEU A 222 -13.11 -11.08 -2.98
CA LEU A 222 -11.67 -11.02 -3.24
C LEU A 222 -11.12 -9.70 -2.73
N ALA A 223 -9.94 -9.76 -2.11
CA ALA A 223 -9.15 -8.58 -1.81
C ALA A 223 -7.89 -8.61 -2.68
N ILE A 224 -7.70 -7.57 -3.48
CA ILE A 224 -6.58 -7.43 -4.40
C ILE A 224 -5.62 -6.39 -3.84
N LEU A 225 -4.50 -6.87 -3.29
CA LEU A 225 -3.45 -6.01 -2.74
C LEU A 225 -2.56 -5.54 -3.88
N THR A 226 -2.63 -4.26 -4.21
CA THR A 226 -2.01 -3.68 -5.41
C THR A 226 -0.87 -2.73 -5.05
N THR A 227 0.27 -2.89 -5.73
CA THR A 227 1.43 -2.02 -5.59
C THR A 227 2.14 -1.82 -6.94
N CYS A 228 2.93 -0.75 -7.06
CA CYS A 228 3.78 -0.54 -8.23
C CYS A 228 4.96 -1.51 -8.25
N LEU A 229 5.34 -2.00 -9.45
CA LEU A 229 6.44 -2.95 -9.60
C LEU A 229 7.81 -2.35 -9.25
N ASN A 230 8.04 -1.09 -9.64
CA ASN A 230 9.30 -0.39 -9.47
C ASN A 230 9.11 1.02 -8.92
N TYR A 231 9.69 1.30 -7.78
CA TYR A 231 9.77 2.65 -7.22
C TYR A 231 10.56 3.62 -8.14
N ASN A 232 11.55 3.12 -8.90
CA ASN A 232 12.50 3.95 -9.67
C ASN A 232 12.07 4.26 -11.11
N ASN A 233 10.90 3.85 -11.58
CA ASN A 233 10.46 4.07 -12.97
C ASN A 233 9.43 5.21 -13.13
N SER A 234 9.27 6.09 -12.14
CA SER A 234 8.39 7.27 -12.23
C SER A 234 9.05 8.50 -12.88
N THR A 235 10.22 8.31 -13.55
CA THR A 235 10.87 9.34 -14.38
C THR A 235 11.09 8.79 -15.77
N GLY A 236 10.03 8.77 -16.56
CA GLY A 236 10.03 8.52 -17.98
C GLY A 236 9.02 9.43 -18.64
#